data_65612135a402fa1763cbd9c94e84c4f8
#
_entry.id   65612135a402fa1763cbd9c94e84c4f8
#
_cell.length_a   1.000
_cell.length_b   1.000
_cell.length_c   1.000
_cell.angle_alpha   90.00
_cell.angle_beta   90.00
_cell.angle_gamma   90.00
#
_symmetry.space_group_name_H-M   'P 1'
#
loop_
_entity.id
_entity.type
_entity.pdbx_description
1 polymer ?
#
loop_
_entity_poly.entity_id
_entity_poly.type
_entity_poly.pdbx_seq_one_letter_code
_entity_poly.pdbx_strand_id
1 'polypeptide(L)'
;MTDPLQQVLRLNAIDRVALAVLLERFGLQLTLTAPEEVIPGSYWGDSEAGLKGQRLYARLDTPVHSVLHEASHFVCMSPERRAGLDRDAGGSDLEEAAVCYLQVLLAEQLPQVGRERLFADMDAWGYSFRCGSTRGWFEQDAQDARQWLRQHGVLDAEGVVSGALAGADG
;
A
#
# COMPACT_ATOMS: atom_id res chain seq x y z
N MET A 1 -6.87 24.98 -14.29
CA MET A 1 -5.87 24.04 -13.75
C MET A 1 -6.56 22.89 -13.03
N THR A 2 -6.18 21.68 -13.36
CA THR A 2 -6.76 20.51 -12.71
C THR A 2 -6.10 20.32 -11.34
N ASP A 3 -6.93 20.06 -10.32
CA ASP A 3 -6.45 19.74 -9.00
C ASP A 3 -5.55 18.48 -9.08
N PRO A 4 -4.30 18.52 -8.57
CA PRO A 4 -3.43 17.34 -8.57
C PRO A 4 -4.07 16.10 -7.95
N LEU A 5 -4.91 16.27 -6.93
CA LEU A 5 -5.60 15.16 -6.29
C LEU A 5 -6.58 14.47 -7.22
N GLN A 6 -7.12 15.18 -8.21
CA GLN A 6 -8.03 14.59 -9.20
C GLN A 6 -7.29 13.82 -10.28
N GLN A 7 -5.98 14.01 -10.39
CA GLN A 7 -5.17 13.35 -11.43
C GLN A 7 -4.56 12.05 -10.95
N VAL A 8 -4.63 11.72 -9.66
CA VAL A 8 -4.07 10.47 -9.17
C VAL A 8 -4.82 9.28 -9.79
N LEU A 9 -4.09 8.21 -10.00
CA LEU A 9 -4.64 7.00 -10.61
C LEU A 9 -5.61 6.33 -9.64
N ARG A 10 -6.80 5.98 -10.14
CA ARG A 10 -7.85 5.35 -9.33
C ARG A 10 -8.19 3.98 -9.87
N LEU A 11 -8.87 3.17 -9.06
CA LEU A 11 -9.15 1.78 -9.41
C LEU A 11 -9.93 1.63 -10.71
N ASN A 12 -10.77 2.60 -11.06
CA ASN A 12 -11.54 2.54 -12.31
C ASN A 12 -10.66 2.60 -13.57
N ALA A 13 -9.39 2.97 -13.44
CA ALA A 13 -8.48 3.14 -14.58
C ALA A 13 -7.44 2.02 -14.71
N ILE A 14 -7.48 1.01 -13.84
CA ILE A 14 -6.50 -0.08 -13.87
C ILE A 14 -7.20 -1.43 -14.00
N ASP A 15 -6.39 -2.47 -14.23
CA ASP A 15 -6.85 -3.85 -14.24
C ASP A 15 -7.09 -4.32 -12.81
N ARG A 16 -8.34 -4.40 -12.42
CA ARG A 16 -8.72 -4.79 -11.04
C ARG A 16 -8.53 -6.28 -10.79
N VAL A 17 -8.55 -7.11 -11.83
CA VAL A 17 -8.24 -8.54 -11.69
C VAL A 17 -6.76 -8.71 -11.31
N ALA A 18 -5.88 -7.99 -11.98
CA ALA A 18 -4.45 -8.02 -11.65
C ALA A 18 -4.22 -7.57 -10.21
N LEU A 19 -4.92 -6.52 -9.76
CA LEU A 19 -4.83 -6.05 -8.38
C LEU A 19 -5.31 -7.12 -7.40
N ALA A 20 -6.45 -7.74 -7.66
CA ALA A 20 -6.99 -8.78 -6.79
C ALA A 20 -6.03 -9.96 -6.67
N VAL A 21 -5.43 -10.39 -7.79
CA VAL A 21 -4.45 -11.48 -7.80
C VAL A 21 -3.21 -11.12 -6.96
N LEU A 22 -2.72 -9.88 -7.10
CA LEU A 22 -1.59 -9.41 -6.29
C LEU A 22 -1.90 -9.47 -4.80
N LEU A 23 -3.07 -8.98 -4.40
CA LEU A 23 -3.47 -8.96 -2.99
C LEU A 23 -3.67 -10.37 -2.44
N GLU A 24 -4.21 -11.29 -3.23
CA GLU A 24 -4.43 -12.67 -2.82
C GLU A 24 -3.13 -13.39 -2.47
N ARG A 25 -2.02 -12.99 -3.09
CA ARG A 25 -0.70 -13.55 -2.76
C ARG A 25 -0.33 -13.33 -1.31
N PHE A 26 -0.87 -12.30 -0.68
CA PHE A 26 -0.64 -11.98 0.72
C PHE A 26 -1.79 -12.40 1.62
N GLY A 27 -2.79 -13.08 1.09
CA GLY A 27 -3.95 -13.49 1.86
C GLY A 27 -5.01 -12.41 2.01
N LEU A 28 -4.92 -11.33 1.25
CA LEU A 28 -5.90 -10.25 1.27
C LEU A 28 -6.95 -10.46 0.19
N GLN A 29 -8.21 -10.27 0.56
CA GLN A 29 -9.33 -10.31 -0.38
C GLN A 29 -9.78 -8.88 -0.69
N LEU A 30 -9.74 -8.51 -1.97
CA LEU A 30 -10.25 -7.21 -2.41
C LEU A 30 -11.76 -7.26 -2.48
N THR A 31 -12.43 -6.31 -1.82
CA THR A 31 -13.89 -6.18 -1.85
C THR A 31 -14.24 -4.75 -2.26
N LEU A 32 -14.95 -4.62 -3.38
CA LEU A 32 -15.37 -3.31 -3.88
C LEU A 32 -16.77 -2.98 -3.33
N THR A 33 -16.90 -1.79 -2.73
CA THR A 33 -18.18 -1.27 -2.28
C THR A 33 -18.85 -0.51 -3.42
N ALA A 34 -20.17 -0.30 -3.28
CA ALA A 34 -20.93 0.45 -4.28
C ALA A 34 -20.49 1.92 -4.33
N PRO A 35 -20.71 2.60 -5.47
CA PRO A 35 -20.42 4.03 -5.54
C PRO A 35 -21.11 4.80 -4.41
N GLU A 36 -20.39 5.74 -3.82
CA GLU A 36 -20.88 6.60 -2.73
C GLU A 36 -21.14 5.89 -1.40
N GLU A 37 -20.95 4.57 -1.32
CA GLU A 37 -21.01 3.89 -0.04
C GLU A 37 -19.79 4.20 0.82
N VAL A 38 -19.98 4.21 2.14
CA VAL A 38 -18.86 4.32 3.08
C VAL A 38 -17.99 3.07 2.94
N ILE A 39 -16.68 3.28 2.86
CA ILE A 39 -15.72 2.16 2.76
C ILE A 39 -15.42 1.64 4.16
N PRO A 40 -15.76 0.37 4.48
CA PRO A 40 -15.47 -0.19 5.80
C PRO A 40 -13.98 -0.16 6.12
N GLY A 41 -13.63 0.15 7.36
CA GLY A 41 -12.24 0.14 7.82
C GLY A 41 -11.41 1.33 7.38
N SER A 42 -11.97 2.27 6.62
CA SER A 42 -11.24 3.45 6.20
C SER A 42 -11.05 4.40 7.40
N TYR A 43 -9.81 4.75 7.67
CA TYR A 43 -9.47 5.64 8.78
C TYR A 43 -9.91 7.09 8.48
N TRP A 44 -9.61 7.55 7.26
CA TRP A 44 -9.88 8.94 6.87
C TRP A 44 -11.26 9.15 6.27
N GLY A 45 -11.93 8.07 5.90
CA GLY A 45 -13.21 8.15 5.20
C GLY A 45 -13.04 8.46 3.71
N ASP A 46 -14.03 9.12 3.14
CA ASP A 46 -14.04 9.47 1.71
C ASP A 46 -13.77 8.27 0.80
N SER A 47 -12.86 8.43 -0.18
CA SER A 47 -12.57 7.39 -1.16
C SER A 47 -11.40 6.49 -0.77
N GLU A 48 -10.79 6.70 0.39
CA GLU A 48 -9.62 5.93 0.77
C GLU A 48 -9.96 4.48 1.14
N ALA A 49 -9.01 3.58 0.86
CA ALA A 49 -9.16 2.16 1.17
C ALA A 49 -9.20 1.90 2.67
N GLY A 50 -9.79 0.79 3.06
CA GLY A 50 -9.85 0.36 4.45
C GLY A 50 -9.54 -1.12 4.62
N LEU A 51 -9.00 -1.47 5.78
CA LEU A 51 -8.72 -2.86 6.15
C LEU A 51 -9.65 -3.31 7.26
N LYS A 52 -10.15 -4.54 7.13
CA LYS A 52 -10.91 -5.21 8.18
C LYS A 52 -10.59 -6.70 8.13
N GLY A 53 -9.83 -7.19 9.09
CA GLY A 53 -9.34 -8.57 9.06
C GLY A 53 -8.49 -8.81 7.84
N GLN A 54 -8.87 -9.79 7.02
CA GLN A 54 -8.17 -10.14 5.78
C GLN A 54 -8.83 -9.55 4.55
N ARG A 55 -9.70 -8.55 4.72
CA ARG A 55 -10.40 -7.90 3.62
C ARG A 55 -9.92 -6.48 3.45
N LEU A 56 -9.64 -6.11 2.22
CA LEU A 56 -9.34 -4.75 1.84
C LEU A 56 -10.54 -4.21 1.07
N TYR A 57 -11.16 -3.17 1.61
CA TYR A 57 -12.34 -2.54 1.02
C TYR A 57 -11.93 -1.29 0.26
N ALA A 58 -12.52 -1.11 -0.92
CA ALA A 58 -12.28 0.05 -1.75
C ALA A 58 -13.49 0.32 -2.64
N ARG A 59 -13.49 1.46 -3.32
CA ARG A 59 -14.46 1.81 -4.36
C ARG A 59 -13.73 2.04 -5.66
N LEU A 60 -14.47 2.13 -6.75
CA LEU A 60 -13.85 2.43 -8.05
C LEU A 60 -13.16 3.80 -8.10
N ASP A 61 -13.56 4.74 -7.24
CA ASP A 61 -12.91 6.04 -7.11
C ASP A 61 -11.75 6.05 -6.11
N THR A 62 -11.44 4.93 -5.47
CA THR A 62 -10.33 4.84 -4.53
C THR A 62 -9.01 4.98 -5.29
N PRO A 63 -8.09 5.84 -4.83
CA PRO A 63 -6.75 5.91 -5.43
C PRO A 63 -5.99 4.60 -5.30
N VAL A 64 -5.28 4.22 -6.35
CA VAL A 64 -4.47 3.00 -6.33
C VAL A 64 -3.43 3.04 -5.21
N HIS A 65 -2.79 4.20 -4.98
CA HIS A 65 -1.81 4.32 -3.91
C HIS A 65 -2.41 4.00 -2.53
N SER A 66 -3.67 4.36 -2.30
CA SER A 66 -4.36 4.07 -1.04
C SER A 66 -4.54 2.57 -0.82
N VAL A 67 -4.94 1.84 -1.87
CA VAL A 67 -5.07 0.38 -1.80
C VAL A 67 -3.71 -0.26 -1.50
N LEU A 68 -2.68 0.15 -2.21
CA LEU A 68 -1.34 -0.40 -2.01
C LEU A 68 -0.76 -0.05 -0.64
N HIS A 69 -1.10 1.13 -0.12
CA HIS A 69 -0.67 1.56 1.22
C HIS A 69 -1.29 0.66 2.30
N GLU A 70 -2.60 0.45 2.23
CA GLU A 70 -3.29 -0.40 3.21
C GLU A 70 -2.85 -1.86 3.07
N ALA A 71 -2.65 -2.35 1.86
CA ALA A 71 -2.12 -3.69 1.64
C ALA A 71 -0.73 -3.83 2.26
N SER A 72 0.12 -2.83 2.09
CA SER A 72 1.47 -2.84 2.65
C SER A 72 1.46 -2.80 4.18
N HIS A 73 0.52 -2.08 4.78
CA HIS A 73 0.31 -2.14 6.23
C HIS A 73 -0.02 -3.56 6.69
N PHE A 74 -0.93 -4.22 5.99
CA PHE A 74 -1.30 -5.60 6.33
C PHE A 74 -0.07 -6.53 6.29
N VAL A 75 0.75 -6.39 5.24
CA VAL A 75 1.94 -7.22 5.07
C VAL A 75 2.98 -6.95 6.16
N CYS A 76 3.15 -5.70 6.56
CA CYS A 76 4.19 -5.30 7.51
C CYS A 76 3.81 -5.47 8.98
N MET A 77 2.52 -5.64 9.29
CA MET A 77 2.09 -5.84 10.68
C MET A 77 2.61 -7.14 11.27
N SER A 78 2.73 -7.17 12.60
CA SER A 78 2.94 -8.45 13.29
C SER A 78 1.70 -9.35 13.15
N PRO A 79 1.87 -10.69 13.27
CA PRO A 79 0.73 -11.60 13.21
C PRO A 79 -0.37 -11.28 14.23
N GLU A 80 0.01 -10.86 15.44
CA GLU A 80 -0.94 -10.51 16.48
C GLU A 80 -1.78 -9.28 16.11
N ARG A 81 -1.14 -8.28 15.53
CA ARG A 81 -1.85 -7.07 15.10
C ARG A 81 -2.78 -7.37 13.94
N ARG A 82 -2.36 -8.21 12.99
CA ARG A 82 -3.23 -8.61 11.86
C ARG A 82 -4.49 -9.31 12.35
N ALA A 83 -4.36 -10.18 13.35
CA ALA A 83 -5.50 -10.93 13.88
C ALA A 83 -6.53 -10.01 14.55
N GLY A 84 -6.09 -8.89 15.14
CA GLY A 84 -6.97 -7.95 15.81
C GLY A 84 -7.35 -6.72 15.00
N LEU A 85 -6.97 -6.67 13.72
CA LEU A 85 -7.15 -5.48 12.91
C LEU A 85 -8.62 -5.22 12.60
N ASP A 86 -9.09 -4.03 12.95
CA ASP A 86 -10.44 -3.57 12.63
C ASP A 86 -10.43 -2.27 11.84
N ARG A 87 -9.62 -1.28 12.24
CA ARG A 87 -9.65 0.04 11.61
C ARG A 87 -8.28 0.70 11.54
N ASP A 88 -7.49 0.58 12.57
CA ASP A 88 -6.24 1.30 12.70
C ASP A 88 -5.07 0.33 12.53
N ALA A 89 -4.36 0.49 11.40
CA ALA A 89 -3.21 -0.34 11.11
C ALA A 89 -1.97 0.05 11.92
N GLY A 90 -1.86 1.29 12.39
CA GLY A 90 -0.79 1.81 13.26
C GLY A 90 0.60 1.25 13.02
N GLY A 91 1.57 1.66 13.81
CA GLY A 91 2.92 1.14 13.71
C GLY A 91 3.96 2.19 14.07
N SER A 92 5.23 1.79 14.15
CA SER A 92 6.34 2.71 14.37
C SER A 92 6.64 3.52 13.11
N ASP A 93 7.41 4.58 13.26
CA ASP A 93 7.84 5.39 12.11
C ASP A 93 8.66 4.55 11.12
N LEU A 94 9.48 3.63 11.63
CA LEU A 94 10.26 2.74 10.76
C LEU A 94 9.37 1.77 10.01
N GLU A 95 8.35 1.21 10.67
CA GLU A 95 7.37 0.35 10.00
C GLU A 95 6.61 1.13 8.93
N GLU A 96 6.21 2.38 9.24
CA GLU A 96 5.54 3.23 8.26
C GLU A 96 6.42 3.50 7.04
N ALA A 97 7.71 3.73 7.25
CA ALA A 97 8.66 3.88 6.14
C ALA A 97 8.74 2.59 5.32
N ALA A 98 8.76 1.44 5.99
CA ALA A 98 8.76 0.14 5.30
C ALA A 98 7.49 -0.06 4.49
N VAL A 99 6.34 0.35 5.02
CA VAL A 99 5.06 0.32 4.32
C VAL A 99 5.14 1.14 3.03
N CYS A 100 5.65 2.36 3.10
CA CYS A 100 5.77 3.22 1.92
C CYS A 100 6.75 2.63 0.88
N TYR A 101 7.82 2.00 1.33
CA TYR A 101 8.77 1.35 0.43
C TYR A 101 8.12 0.17 -0.31
N LEU A 102 7.42 -0.69 0.45
CA LEU A 102 6.73 -1.84 -0.14
C LEU A 102 5.64 -1.40 -1.11
N GLN A 103 4.92 -0.34 -0.79
CA GLN A 103 3.88 0.23 -1.64
C GLN A 103 4.41 0.51 -3.05
N VAL A 104 5.61 1.06 -3.16
CA VAL A 104 6.25 1.34 -4.45
C VAL A 104 6.60 0.04 -5.17
N LEU A 105 7.14 -0.95 -4.45
CA LEU A 105 7.50 -2.23 -5.05
C LEU A 105 6.27 -2.97 -5.58
N LEU A 106 5.16 -2.91 -4.86
CA LEU A 106 3.92 -3.55 -5.31
C LEU A 106 3.37 -2.87 -6.57
N ALA A 107 3.51 -1.56 -6.67
CA ALA A 107 3.07 -0.83 -7.86
C ALA A 107 3.77 -1.30 -9.12
N GLU A 108 5.02 -1.73 -9.00
CA GLU A 108 5.76 -2.24 -10.17
C GLU A 108 5.21 -3.55 -10.71
N GLN A 109 4.47 -4.28 -9.90
CA GLN A 109 3.87 -5.55 -10.30
C GLN A 109 2.48 -5.38 -10.93
N LEU A 110 1.99 -4.15 -11.00
CA LEU A 110 0.68 -3.88 -11.59
C LEU A 110 0.84 -3.25 -12.97
N PRO A 111 0.19 -3.84 -14.00
CA PRO A 111 0.11 -3.19 -15.31
C PRO A 111 -0.51 -1.81 -15.15
N GLN A 112 -0.05 -0.84 -15.92
CA GLN A 112 -0.59 0.52 -15.95
C GLN A 112 -0.25 1.38 -14.73
N VAL A 113 0.46 0.85 -13.74
CA VAL A 113 0.89 1.64 -12.58
C VAL A 113 2.39 1.91 -12.65
N GLY A 114 3.22 1.04 -12.06
CA GLY A 114 4.66 1.25 -12.03
C GLY A 114 5.10 2.26 -10.99
N ARG A 115 6.43 2.31 -10.73
CA ARG A 115 6.95 3.18 -9.67
C ARG A 115 6.85 4.66 -9.99
N GLU A 116 7.06 5.03 -11.25
CA GLU A 116 7.06 6.45 -11.65
C GLU A 116 5.70 7.09 -11.40
N ARG A 117 4.63 6.41 -11.80
CA ARG A 117 3.30 6.90 -11.57
C ARG A 117 2.98 6.96 -10.08
N LEU A 118 3.41 5.95 -9.33
CA LEU A 118 3.14 5.92 -7.90
C LEU A 118 3.86 7.04 -7.17
N PHE A 119 5.11 7.32 -7.52
CA PHE A 119 5.85 8.46 -6.95
C PHE A 119 5.07 9.76 -7.13
N ALA A 120 4.60 10.02 -8.35
CA ALA A 120 3.86 11.23 -8.65
C ALA A 120 2.55 11.31 -7.86
N ASP A 121 1.83 10.20 -7.75
CA ASP A 121 0.55 10.17 -7.06
C ASP A 121 0.72 10.32 -5.55
N MET A 122 1.75 9.72 -4.97
CA MET A 122 2.04 9.89 -3.54
C MET A 122 2.39 11.35 -3.24
N ASP A 123 3.24 11.97 -4.06
CA ASP A 123 3.57 13.38 -3.88
C ASP A 123 2.34 14.27 -4.01
N ALA A 124 1.50 14.02 -5.01
CA ALA A 124 0.28 14.79 -5.22
C ALA A 124 -0.71 14.65 -4.08
N TRP A 125 -0.77 13.47 -3.45
CA TRP A 125 -1.70 13.20 -2.35
C TRP A 125 -1.23 13.80 -1.02
N GLY A 126 0.04 14.21 -0.93
CA GLY A 126 0.56 14.87 0.26
C GLY A 126 1.46 14.01 1.12
N TYR A 127 1.94 12.86 0.63
CA TYR A 127 2.96 12.11 1.34
C TYR A 127 4.19 12.99 1.51
N SER A 128 4.80 12.96 2.68
CA SER A 128 5.91 13.85 3.01
C SER A 128 7.14 13.05 3.38
N PHE A 129 8.25 13.35 2.71
CA PHE A 129 9.52 12.67 2.93
C PHE A 129 10.64 13.68 3.12
N ARG A 130 11.66 13.27 3.89
CA ARG A 130 12.79 14.13 4.24
C ARG A 130 13.52 14.70 3.02
N CYS A 131 13.59 13.94 1.94
CA CYS A 131 14.26 14.36 0.70
C CYS A 131 13.39 15.24 -0.22
N GLY A 132 12.18 15.62 0.23
CA GLY A 132 11.31 16.51 -0.51
C GLY A 132 10.43 15.86 -1.56
N SER A 133 10.66 14.59 -1.90
CA SER A 133 9.84 13.84 -2.84
C SER A 133 9.89 12.35 -2.53
N THR A 134 8.86 11.62 -2.97
CA THR A 134 8.84 10.17 -2.81
C THR A 134 10.00 9.51 -3.54
N ARG A 135 10.28 9.94 -4.77
CA ARG A 135 11.41 9.41 -5.54
C ARG A 135 12.74 9.63 -4.83
N GLY A 136 12.99 10.85 -4.36
CA GLY A 136 14.26 11.16 -3.68
C GLY A 136 14.46 10.32 -2.44
N TRP A 137 13.41 10.18 -1.64
CA TRP A 137 13.46 9.33 -0.45
C TRP A 137 13.71 7.86 -0.82
N PHE A 138 12.94 7.34 -1.77
CA PHE A 138 13.02 5.92 -2.16
C PHE A 138 14.43 5.57 -2.68
N GLU A 139 15.02 6.44 -3.48
CA GLU A 139 16.32 6.16 -4.11
C GLU A 139 17.50 6.45 -3.20
N GLN A 140 17.39 7.40 -2.28
CA GLN A 140 18.56 7.92 -1.54
C GLN A 140 18.49 7.79 -0.04
N ASP A 141 17.30 7.62 0.57
CA ASP A 141 17.14 7.71 2.01
C ASP A 141 16.28 6.60 2.61
N ALA A 142 16.05 5.52 1.88
CA ALA A 142 15.15 4.44 2.29
C ALA A 142 15.87 3.15 2.68
N GLN A 143 17.17 3.23 3.00
CA GLN A 143 17.95 2.04 3.37
C GLN A 143 17.40 1.34 4.59
N ASP A 144 16.98 2.10 5.60
CA ASP A 144 16.42 1.53 6.84
C ASP A 144 15.11 0.79 6.56
N ALA A 145 14.26 1.36 5.72
CA ALA A 145 13.00 0.73 5.32
C ALA A 145 13.25 -0.60 4.59
N ARG A 146 14.16 -0.59 3.64
CA ARG A 146 14.51 -1.80 2.89
C ARG A 146 15.11 -2.87 3.78
N GLN A 147 16.00 -2.48 4.70
CA GLN A 147 16.59 -3.41 5.66
C GLN A 147 15.53 -4.02 6.59
N TRP A 148 14.60 -3.19 7.06
CA TRP A 148 13.49 -3.64 7.89
C TRP A 148 12.68 -4.73 7.18
N LEU A 149 12.36 -4.50 5.90
CA LEU A 149 11.58 -5.46 5.10
C LEU A 149 12.34 -6.78 4.93
N ARG A 150 13.65 -6.72 4.73
CA ARG A 150 14.48 -7.92 4.65
C ARG A 150 14.50 -8.69 5.97
N GLN A 151 14.67 -7.97 7.06
CA GLN A 151 14.74 -8.59 8.41
C GLN A 151 13.44 -9.28 8.78
N HIS A 152 12.32 -8.78 8.28
CA HIS A 152 10.99 -9.33 8.58
C HIS A 152 10.50 -10.33 7.52
N GLY A 153 11.34 -10.66 6.54
CA GLY A 153 11.03 -11.69 5.55
C GLY A 153 10.15 -11.24 4.40
N VAL A 154 9.82 -9.96 4.32
CA VAL A 154 8.99 -9.41 3.23
C VAL A 154 9.79 -9.31 1.93
N LEU A 155 11.07 -8.97 2.02
CA LEU A 155 12.01 -9.00 0.89
C LEU A 155 13.02 -10.12 1.07
N ASP A 156 13.43 -10.72 -0.05
CA ASP A 156 14.52 -11.70 -0.04
C ASP A 156 15.89 -11.00 -0.03
N ALA A 157 16.95 -11.80 -0.12
CA ALA A 157 18.32 -11.29 -0.07
C ALA A 157 18.65 -10.34 -1.24
N GLU A 158 17.97 -10.51 -2.37
CA GLU A 158 18.16 -9.68 -3.55
C GLU A 158 17.26 -8.44 -3.55
N GLY A 159 16.40 -8.27 -2.52
CA GLY A 159 15.50 -7.14 -2.42
C GLY A 159 14.20 -7.30 -3.21
N VAL A 160 13.86 -8.53 -3.57
CA VAL A 160 12.63 -8.83 -4.30
C VAL A 160 11.54 -9.22 -3.30
N VAL A 161 10.31 -8.81 -3.56
CA VAL A 161 9.15 -9.13 -2.72
C VAL A 161 8.97 -10.65 -2.68
N SER A 162 9.02 -11.23 -1.48
CA SER A 162 8.98 -12.68 -1.29
C SER A 162 7.57 -13.27 -1.40
N GLY A 163 6.54 -12.47 -1.20
CA GLY A 163 5.16 -12.92 -1.08
C GLY A 163 4.78 -13.31 0.34
N ALA A 164 5.72 -13.29 1.28
CA ALA A 164 5.45 -13.62 2.68
C ALA A 164 5.03 -12.37 3.46
N LEU A 165 4.24 -12.59 4.51
CA LEU A 165 3.90 -11.55 5.48
C LEU A 165 5.04 -11.37 6.48
N ALA A 166 5.16 -10.17 7.05
CA ALA A 166 6.16 -9.91 8.08
C ALA A 166 5.92 -10.81 9.28
N GLY A 167 7.00 -11.38 9.80
CA GLY A 167 6.94 -12.26 10.97
C GLY A 167 6.36 -13.64 10.70
N ALA A 168 6.03 -13.96 9.45
CA ALA A 168 5.60 -15.31 9.10
C ALA A 168 6.80 -16.24 9.15
N ASP A 169 6.68 -17.35 9.87
CA ASP A 169 7.70 -18.40 9.86
C ASP A 169 7.62 -19.10 8.51
N GLY A 170 8.62 -18.83 7.69
CA GLY A 170 8.68 -19.29 6.32
C GLY A 170 8.86 -20.78 6.20
#